data_ce4624b332d38db3ef16fdeb39c984d4
#
_entry.id   ce4624b332d38db3ef16fdeb39c984d4
#
_cell.length_a   1.000
_cell.length_b   1.000
_cell.length_c   1.000
_cell.angle_alpha   90.00
_cell.angle_beta   90.00
_cell.angle_gamma   90.00
#
_symmetry.space_group_name_H-M   'P 1'
#
loop_
_entity.id
_entity.type
_entity.pdbx_description
1 polymer ?
#
loop_
_entity_poly.entity_id
_entity_poly.type
_entity_poly.pdbx_seq_one_letter_code
_entity_poly.pdbx_strand_id
1 'polypeptide(L)'
;MVTTHVFIAVSLDGYIARQDGDIDWLLKRDDPTEDHGYAAFIADKDWIIMGRGSYEKVLTFDEWPYDRPVLVLSRQLTDTPVPEALKGKVQFSCRTPREALADLMEKNVHRVYIDGGQLIQSFLREGLVADIVITTVPVLLGSGKPLFGVLPHDIDLTLLSSCSFPSGLVQSHYRLMS
;
A
#
# COMPACT_ATOMS: atom_id res chain seq x y z
N MET A 1 -13.60 4.11 -15.12
CA MET A 1 -13.23 4.72 -13.81
C MET A 1 -12.18 3.82 -13.17
N VAL A 2 -11.08 4.37 -12.65
CA VAL A 2 -10.05 3.61 -11.91
C VAL A 2 -10.48 3.53 -10.45
N THR A 3 -10.43 2.34 -9.85
CA THR A 3 -10.63 2.12 -8.42
C THR A 3 -9.30 1.81 -7.74
N THR A 4 -9.12 2.28 -6.52
CA THR A 4 -7.88 2.06 -5.77
C THR A 4 -8.15 1.27 -4.50
N HIS A 5 -7.24 0.37 -4.20
CA HIS A 5 -7.36 -0.63 -3.16
C HIS A 5 -6.10 -0.67 -2.32
N VAL A 6 -6.24 -0.84 -1.01
CA VAL A 6 -5.12 -0.91 -0.08
C VAL A 6 -5.09 -2.28 0.58
N PHE A 7 -3.90 -2.87 0.69
CA PHE A 7 -3.63 -4.09 1.46
C PHE A 7 -2.37 -3.85 2.29
N ILE A 8 -2.51 -3.79 3.61
CA ILE A 8 -1.41 -3.35 4.46
C ILE A 8 -1.47 -3.99 5.84
N ALA A 9 -0.29 -4.27 6.40
CA ALA A 9 -0.15 -4.66 7.79
C ALA A 9 0.17 -3.44 8.67
N VAL A 10 -0.35 -3.46 9.89
CA VAL A 10 -0.20 -2.37 10.85
C VAL A 10 0.00 -2.96 12.25
N SER A 11 0.83 -2.31 13.08
CA SER A 11 0.90 -2.63 14.51
C SER A 11 -0.42 -2.26 15.20
N LEU A 12 -0.67 -2.83 16.38
CA LEU A 12 -1.91 -2.55 17.12
C LEU A 12 -2.05 -1.05 17.44
N ASP A 13 -0.95 -0.33 17.60
CA ASP A 13 -0.91 1.12 17.83
C ASP A 13 -0.80 1.96 16.55
N GLY A 14 -1.01 1.36 15.36
CA GLY A 14 -1.27 2.08 14.12
C GLY A 14 -0.06 2.41 13.24
N TYR A 15 1.09 1.78 13.46
CA TYR A 15 2.30 2.02 12.66
C TYR A 15 2.50 0.95 11.59
N ILE A 16 2.98 1.35 10.41
CA ILE A 16 3.28 0.46 9.29
C ILE A 16 4.77 0.10 9.20
N ALA A 17 5.62 0.89 9.82
CA ALA A 17 7.06 0.68 9.87
C ALA A 17 7.65 1.40 11.08
N ARG A 18 8.89 1.04 11.47
CA ARG A 18 9.68 1.84 12.41
C ARG A 18 10.04 3.21 11.82
N GLN A 19 10.61 4.10 12.60
CA GLN A 19 11.02 5.45 12.14
C GLN A 19 12.01 5.40 10.96
N ASP A 20 12.93 4.43 10.98
CA ASP A 20 13.90 4.16 9.92
C ASP A 20 13.33 3.41 8.70
N GLY A 21 12.06 3.00 8.76
CA GLY A 21 11.38 2.25 7.72
C GLY A 21 11.49 0.74 7.86
N ASP A 22 12.10 0.22 8.93
CA ASP A 22 12.20 -1.22 9.14
C ASP A 22 10.85 -1.84 9.52
N ILE A 23 10.67 -3.10 9.09
CA ILE A 23 9.46 -3.92 9.29
C ILE A 23 9.79 -5.27 9.98
N ASP A 24 10.89 -5.34 10.72
CA ASP A 24 11.33 -6.54 11.44
C ASP A 24 10.24 -7.15 12.30
N TRP A 25 9.42 -6.31 12.92
CA TRP A 25 8.28 -6.69 13.76
C TRP A 25 7.20 -7.45 12.99
N LEU A 26 7.03 -7.18 11.71
CA LEU A 26 6.10 -7.89 10.82
C LEU A 26 6.73 -9.22 10.35
N LEU A 27 7.97 -9.18 9.89
CA LEU A 27 8.67 -10.36 9.39
C LEU A 27 8.85 -11.47 10.44
N LYS A 28 8.94 -11.13 11.71
CA LYS A 28 8.96 -12.09 12.83
C LYS A 28 7.69 -12.93 12.95
N ARG A 29 6.60 -12.51 12.32
CA ARG A 29 5.28 -13.13 12.40
C ARG A 29 4.84 -13.71 11.05
N ASP A 30 5.74 -13.70 10.08
CA ASP A 30 5.52 -14.35 8.80
C ASP A 30 5.51 -15.86 9.00
N ASP A 31 4.32 -16.45 8.91
CA ASP A 31 4.10 -17.87 8.98
C ASP A 31 3.73 -18.37 7.58
N PRO A 32 4.62 -19.13 6.92
CA PRO A 32 4.38 -19.59 5.56
C PRO A 32 3.20 -20.58 5.46
N THR A 33 2.65 -21.04 6.58
CA THR A 33 1.46 -21.89 6.60
C THR A 33 0.16 -21.10 6.62
N GLU A 34 0.21 -19.79 6.84
CA GLU A 34 -0.96 -18.91 6.85
C GLU A 34 -1.07 -18.13 5.55
N ASP A 35 -2.21 -18.27 4.88
CA ASP A 35 -2.55 -17.43 3.73
C ASP A 35 -3.34 -16.19 4.20
N HIS A 36 -2.70 -15.03 4.15
CA HIS A 36 -3.32 -13.76 4.49
C HIS A 36 -4.06 -13.11 3.30
N GLY A 37 -4.19 -13.81 2.16
CA GLY A 37 -4.98 -13.39 1.02
C GLY A 37 -4.30 -12.40 0.07
N TYR A 38 -2.99 -12.13 0.21
CA TYR A 38 -2.30 -11.19 -0.67
C TYR A 38 -2.29 -11.65 -2.14
N ALA A 39 -2.05 -12.94 -2.40
CA ALA A 39 -2.05 -13.48 -3.76
C ALA A 39 -3.41 -13.29 -4.46
N ALA A 40 -4.51 -13.53 -3.76
CA ALA A 40 -5.85 -13.29 -4.27
C ALA A 40 -6.13 -11.78 -4.46
N PHE A 41 -5.66 -10.93 -3.53
CA PHE A 41 -5.81 -9.49 -3.62
C PHE A 41 -5.09 -8.92 -4.84
N ILE A 42 -3.82 -9.30 -5.09
CA ILE A 42 -3.02 -8.74 -6.18
C ILE A 42 -3.42 -9.28 -7.56
N ALA A 43 -4.04 -10.46 -7.62
CA ALA A 43 -4.38 -11.14 -8.87
C ALA A 43 -5.29 -10.31 -9.78
N ASP A 44 -6.19 -9.49 -9.22
CA ASP A 44 -7.13 -8.66 -9.94
C ASP A 44 -6.71 -7.19 -10.06
N LYS A 45 -5.46 -6.86 -9.72
CA LYS A 45 -4.91 -5.51 -9.87
C LYS A 45 -4.12 -5.39 -11.16
N ASP A 46 -4.33 -4.27 -11.85
CA ASP A 46 -3.64 -3.97 -13.11
C ASP A 46 -2.28 -3.31 -12.87
N TRP A 47 -2.22 -2.43 -11.87
CA TRP A 47 -1.05 -1.64 -11.52
C TRP A 47 -0.89 -1.51 -10.00
N ILE A 48 0.34 -1.17 -9.60
CA ILE A 48 0.67 -0.77 -8.24
C ILE A 48 1.13 0.69 -8.28
N ILE A 49 0.63 1.53 -7.36
CA ILE A 49 1.18 2.86 -7.10
C ILE A 49 1.79 2.84 -5.72
N MET A 50 3.04 3.25 -5.59
CA MET A 50 3.70 3.34 -4.30
C MET A 50 4.47 4.65 -4.12
N GLY A 51 4.72 5.00 -2.86
CA GLY A 51 5.57 6.13 -2.54
C GLY A 51 7.06 5.75 -2.58
N ARG A 52 7.92 6.77 -2.53
CA ARG A 52 9.38 6.59 -2.53
C ARG A 52 9.86 5.66 -1.42
N GLY A 53 9.36 5.82 -0.18
CA GLY A 53 9.80 5.01 0.95
C GLY A 53 9.51 3.52 0.77
N SER A 54 8.34 3.15 0.23
CA SER A 54 8.02 1.77 -0.11
C SER A 54 8.91 1.23 -1.23
N TYR A 55 9.14 2.03 -2.27
CA TYR A 55 10.04 1.68 -3.36
C TYR A 55 11.48 1.42 -2.86
N GLU A 56 12.03 2.34 -2.07
CA GLU A 56 13.38 2.17 -1.48
C GLU A 56 13.46 0.93 -0.57
N LYS A 57 12.40 0.63 0.19
CA LYS A 57 12.34 -0.58 1.01
C LYS A 57 12.34 -1.84 0.17
N VAL A 58 11.53 -1.89 -0.88
CA VAL A 58 11.45 -3.06 -1.79
C VAL A 58 12.76 -3.30 -2.51
N LEU A 59 13.52 -2.25 -2.82
CA LEU A 59 14.87 -2.39 -3.41
C LEU A 59 15.87 -3.10 -2.48
N THR A 60 15.59 -3.21 -1.18
CA THR A 60 16.43 -3.96 -0.24
C THR A 60 16.13 -5.45 -0.21
N PHE A 61 15.11 -5.92 -0.92
CA PHE A 61 14.78 -7.33 -1.02
C PHE A 61 15.69 -8.03 -2.05
N ASP A 62 15.90 -9.32 -1.89
CA ASP A 62 16.76 -10.09 -2.78
C ASP A 62 16.23 -10.12 -4.21
N GLU A 63 14.89 -10.14 -4.37
CA GLU A 63 14.22 -10.13 -5.65
C GLU A 63 13.10 -9.09 -5.70
N TRP A 64 12.81 -8.57 -6.90
CA TRP A 64 11.68 -7.70 -7.14
C TRP A 64 10.37 -8.48 -7.01
N PRO A 65 9.50 -8.16 -6.03
CA PRO A 65 8.38 -9.03 -5.66
C PRO A 65 7.12 -8.85 -6.51
N TYR A 66 7.13 -7.91 -7.47
CA TYR A 66 5.92 -7.55 -8.19
C TYR A 66 5.92 -8.00 -9.65
N ASP A 67 4.85 -8.69 -10.05
CA ASP A 67 4.55 -9.05 -11.45
C ASP A 67 3.74 -7.96 -12.18
N ARG A 68 3.24 -6.97 -11.45
CA ARG A 68 2.48 -5.85 -11.99
C ARG A 68 3.37 -4.64 -12.24
N PRO A 69 3.04 -3.80 -13.24
CA PRO A 69 3.74 -2.53 -13.41
C PRO A 69 3.60 -1.65 -12.17
N VAL A 70 4.66 -0.95 -11.82
CA VAL A 70 4.71 -0.09 -10.63
C VAL A 70 4.92 1.35 -11.05
N LEU A 71 4.06 2.24 -10.56
CA LEU A 71 4.23 3.69 -10.63
C LEU A 71 4.68 4.21 -9.25
N VAL A 72 5.86 4.78 -9.18
CA VAL A 72 6.37 5.43 -7.97
C VAL A 72 6.07 6.92 -8.03
N LEU A 73 5.21 7.39 -7.14
CA LEU A 73 4.92 8.82 -7.02
C LEU A 73 5.95 9.48 -6.09
N SER A 74 6.83 10.29 -6.68
CA SER A 74 7.88 11.00 -5.96
C SER A 74 8.41 12.18 -6.76
N ARG A 75 8.42 13.36 -6.12
CA ARG A 75 9.06 14.55 -6.70
C ARG A 75 10.58 14.42 -6.79
N GLN A 76 11.19 13.60 -5.94
CA GLN A 76 12.65 13.46 -5.85
C GLN A 76 13.20 12.44 -6.87
N LEU A 77 12.38 11.49 -7.33
CA LEU A 77 12.81 10.42 -8.24
C LEU A 77 12.49 10.71 -9.71
N THR A 78 11.72 11.76 -10.01
CA THR A 78 11.23 12.03 -11.37
C THR A 78 12.35 12.11 -12.40
N ASP A 79 13.48 12.75 -12.05
CA ASP A 79 14.64 12.91 -12.93
C ASP A 79 15.70 11.83 -12.73
N THR A 80 15.41 10.82 -11.91
CA THR A 80 16.33 9.71 -11.63
C THR A 80 16.09 8.62 -12.68
N PRO A 81 17.14 8.07 -13.29
CA PRO A 81 16.96 6.93 -14.21
C PRO A 81 16.48 5.70 -13.47
N VAL A 82 15.52 5.00 -14.06
CA VAL A 82 15.09 3.70 -13.55
C VAL A 82 16.24 2.70 -13.68
N PRO A 83 16.57 1.92 -12.62
CA PRO A 83 17.59 0.88 -12.70
C PRO A 83 17.35 -0.07 -13.87
N GLU A 84 18.42 -0.52 -14.54
CA GLU A 84 18.32 -1.36 -15.75
C GLU A 84 17.45 -2.60 -15.53
N ALA A 85 17.59 -3.28 -14.38
CA ALA A 85 16.83 -4.48 -14.01
C ALA A 85 15.32 -4.21 -13.84
N LEU A 86 14.91 -2.95 -13.67
CA LEU A 86 13.52 -2.54 -13.45
C LEU A 86 12.91 -1.77 -14.65
N LYS A 87 13.67 -1.62 -15.73
CA LYS A 87 13.15 -1.02 -16.97
C LYS A 87 11.94 -1.80 -17.48
N GLY A 88 10.87 -1.07 -17.82
CA GLY A 88 9.59 -1.65 -18.24
C GLY A 88 8.71 -2.15 -17.09
N LYS A 89 9.24 -2.26 -15.86
CA LYS A 89 8.50 -2.67 -14.67
C LYS A 89 8.13 -1.49 -13.77
N VAL A 90 8.98 -0.46 -13.73
CA VAL A 90 8.84 0.71 -12.85
C VAL A 90 8.83 1.99 -13.67
N GLN A 91 7.98 2.93 -13.26
CA GLN A 91 7.93 4.30 -13.78
C GLN A 91 7.95 5.28 -12.60
N PHE A 92 8.66 6.39 -12.75
CA PHE A 92 8.65 7.49 -11.77
C PHE A 92 7.77 8.63 -12.27
N SER A 93 7.06 9.28 -11.35
CA SER A 93 6.20 10.42 -11.67
C SER A 93 6.09 11.38 -10.49
N CYS A 94 6.01 12.69 -10.78
CA CYS A 94 5.70 13.73 -9.79
C CYS A 94 4.20 14.12 -9.78
N ARG A 95 3.36 13.38 -10.48
CA ARG A 95 1.91 13.62 -10.55
C ARG A 95 1.26 13.56 -9.16
N THR A 96 0.20 14.32 -9.00
CA THR A 96 -0.73 14.16 -7.87
C THR A 96 -1.48 12.83 -7.99
N PRO A 97 -2.11 12.34 -6.89
CA PRO A 97 -2.94 11.13 -6.97
C PRO A 97 -3.99 11.16 -8.09
N ARG A 98 -4.74 12.26 -8.23
CA ARG A 98 -5.77 12.39 -9.28
C ARG A 98 -5.20 12.36 -10.69
N GLU A 99 -4.11 13.08 -10.93
CA GLU A 99 -3.46 13.09 -12.23
C GLU A 99 -2.91 11.71 -12.59
N ALA A 100 -2.29 11.01 -11.62
CA ALA A 100 -1.79 9.66 -11.82
C ALA A 100 -2.91 8.68 -12.20
N LEU A 101 -4.07 8.76 -11.53
CA LEU A 101 -5.22 7.94 -11.88
C LEU A 101 -5.83 8.30 -13.25
N ALA A 102 -5.81 9.58 -13.63
CA ALA A 102 -6.25 10.01 -14.95
C ALA A 102 -5.33 9.44 -16.06
N ASP A 103 -4.02 9.53 -15.88
CA ASP A 103 -3.04 8.98 -16.82
C ASP A 103 -3.19 7.44 -16.95
N LEU A 104 -3.48 6.74 -15.84
CA LEU A 104 -3.72 5.29 -15.84
C LEU A 104 -5.05 4.92 -16.50
N MET A 105 -6.08 5.74 -16.33
CA MET A 105 -7.37 5.53 -16.99
C MET A 105 -7.25 5.58 -18.51
N GLU A 106 -6.41 6.47 -19.06
CA GLU A 106 -6.12 6.55 -20.49
C GLU A 106 -5.43 5.28 -21.02
N LYS A 107 -4.74 4.54 -20.13
CA LYS A 107 -4.11 3.24 -20.44
C LYS A 107 -5.05 2.04 -20.24
N ASN A 108 -6.36 2.26 -20.06
CA ASN A 108 -7.36 1.23 -19.75
C ASN A 108 -7.08 0.44 -18.45
N VAL A 109 -6.46 1.08 -17.46
CA VAL A 109 -6.29 0.53 -16.12
C VAL A 109 -7.60 0.70 -15.34
N HIS A 110 -8.00 -0.31 -14.59
CA HIS A 110 -9.25 -0.31 -13.84
C HIS A 110 -9.05 -0.45 -12.33
N ARG A 111 -8.11 -1.27 -11.91
CA ARG A 111 -7.88 -1.59 -10.50
C ARG A 111 -6.43 -1.39 -10.11
N VAL A 112 -6.20 -0.58 -9.08
CA VAL A 112 -4.85 -0.19 -8.67
C VAL A 112 -4.63 -0.48 -7.20
N TYR A 113 -3.53 -1.14 -6.87
CA TYR A 113 -3.06 -1.29 -5.50
C TYR A 113 -2.25 -0.07 -5.09
N ILE A 114 -2.59 0.53 -3.95
CA ILE A 114 -1.88 1.66 -3.37
C ILE A 114 -1.07 1.19 -2.16
N ASP A 115 0.25 1.43 -2.18
CA ASP A 115 1.16 1.04 -1.11
C ASP A 115 1.97 2.23 -0.55
N GLY A 116 2.19 2.20 0.78
CA GLY A 116 2.95 3.20 1.52
C GLY A 116 2.11 4.24 2.25
N GLY A 117 2.42 4.46 3.53
CA GLY A 117 1.59 5.23 4.44
C GLY A 117 1.29 6.66 3.99
N GLN A 118 2.31 7.43 3.61
CA GLN A 118 2.10 8.81 3.15
C GLN A 118 1.26 8.88 1.87
N LEU A 119 1.45 7.92 0.97
CA LEU A 119 0.68 7.84 -0.25
C LEU A 119 -0.77 7.47 0.04
N ILE A 120 -1.01 6.45 0.85
CA ILE A 120 -2.36 6.06 1.31
C ILE A 120 -3.07 7.25 1.95
N GLN A 121 -2.39 8.00 2.83
CA GLN A 121 -2.94 9.20 3.44
C GLN A 121 -3.32 10.27 2.42
N SER A 122 -2.52 10.45 1.37
CA SER A 122 -2.82 11.39 0.29
C SER A 122 -4.06 10.98 -0.50
N PHE A 123 -4.17 9.69 -0.83
CA PHE A 123 -5.35 9.14 -1.50
C PHE A 123 -6.61 9.23 -0.62
N LEU A 124 -6.49 8.99 0.68
CA LEU A 124 -7.60 9.14 1.64
C LEU A 124 -8.09 10.59 1.72
N ARG A 125 -7.16 11.56 1.82
CA ARG A 125 -7.53 13.00 1.85
C ARG A 125 -8.29 13.46 0.61
N GLU A 126 -8.04 12.83 -0.53
CA GLU A 126 -8.69 13.16 -1.80
C GLU A 126 -9.94 12.30 -2.07
N GLY A 127 -10.33 11.39 -1.16
CA GLY A 127 -11.48 10.50 -1.34
C GLY A 127 -11.29 9.51 -2.50
N LEU A 128 -10.06 9.07 -2.73
CA LEU A 128 -9.73 8.24 -3.89
C LEU A 128 -9.60 6.74 -3.54
N VAL A 129 -9.70 6.34 -2.27
CA VAL A 129 -9.61 4.93 -1.86
C VAL A 129 -10.98 4.28 -1.86
N ALA A 130 -11.13 3.16 -2.57
CA ALA A 130 -12.38 2.40 -2.62
C ALA A 130 -12.53 1.45 -1.43
N ASP A 131 -11.49 0.70 -1.12
CA ASP A 131 -11.48 -0.23 0.00
C ASP A 131 -10.07 -0.44 0.56
N ILE A 132 -10.02 -0.92 1.79
CA ILE A 132 -8.77 -1.17 2.51
C ILE A 132 -8.85 -2.49 3.28
N VAL A 133 -7.86 -3.36 3.04
CA VAL A 133 -7.60 -4.55 3.85
C VAL A 133 -6.47 -4.23 4.81
N ILE A 134 -6.77 -4.27 6.11
CA ILE A 134 -5.82 -4.00 7.18
C ILE A 134 -5.58 -5.28 7.98
N THR A 135 -4.33 -5.71 8.05
CA THR A 135 -3.91 -6.80 8.94
C THR A 135 -3.25 -6.22 10.18
N THR A 136 -3.91 -6.28 11.31
CA THR A 136 -3.39 -5.82 12.59
C THR A 136 -2.52 -6.89 13.22
N VAL A 137 -1.26 -6.55 13.47
CA VAL A 137 -0.29 -7.39 14.14
C VAL A 137 -0.33 -7.12 15.64
N PRO A 138 -0.37 -8.15 16.52
CA PRO A 138 -0.47 -7.99 17.97
C PRO A 138 0.88 -7.54 18.58
N VAL A 139 1.27 -6.31 18.28
CA VAL A 139 2.48 -5.65 18.79
C VAL A 139 2.23 -4.15 18.95
N LEU A 140 2.81 -3.57 19.98
CA LEU A 140 2.89 -2.13 20.17
C LEU A 140 4.31 -1.68 19.82
N LEU A 141 4.46 -0.75 18.89
CA LEU A 141 5.77 -0.19 18.52
C LEU A 141 6.11 1.06 19.34
N GLY A 142 5.10 1.76 19.86
CA GLY A 142 5.27 3.01 20.62
C GLY A 142 5.63 4.21 19.75
N SER A 143 6.32 4.02 18.64
CA SER A 143 6.66 5.04 17.65
C SER A 143 6.93 4.41 16.30
N GLY A 144 6.81 5.19 15.24
CA GLY A 144 7.03 4.70 13.88
C GLY A 144 6.38 5.58 12.82
N LYS A 145 6.25 5.05 11.62
CA LYS A 145 5.53 5.67 10.50
C LYS A 145 4.06 5.27 10.58
N PRO A 146 3.14 6.20 10.84
CA PRO A 146 1.73 5.88 11.02
C PRO A 146 1.06 5.52 9.69
N LEU A 147 0.08 4.61 9.72
CA LEU A 147 -0.77 4.32 8.57
C LEU A 147 -1.67 5.51 8.26
N PHE A 148 -2.33 6.05 9.27
CA PHE A 148 -3.25 7.16 9.12
C PHE A 148 -2.62 8.47 9.60
N GLY A 149 -3.10 9.58 9.04
CA GLY A 149 -2.70 10.93 9.39
C GLY A 149 -3.91 11.84 9.52
N VAL A 150 -3.66 13.15 9.50
CA VAL A 150 -4.73 14.13 9.57
C VAL A 150 -5.61 14.06 8.32
N LEU A 151 -6.92 14.01 8.54
CA LEU A 151 -7.96 14.07 7.52
C LEU A 151 -8.73 15.40 7.63
N PRO A 152 -9.25 15.95 6.52
CA PRO A 152 -10.04 17.17 6.54
C PRO A 152 -11.43 16.99 7.21
N HIS A 153 -11.94 15.76 7.19
CA HIS A 153 -13.22 15.34 7.79
C HIS A 153 -13.19 13.84 8.05
N ASP A 154 -14.16 13.34 8.79
CA ASP A 154 -14.30 11.91 9.03
C ASP A 154 -14.60 11.16 7.72
N ILE A 155 -14.11 9.93 7.62
CA ILE A 155 -14.40 8.99 6.54
C ILE A 155 -15.09 7.78 7.15
N ASP A 156 -16.38 7.61 6.85
CA ASP A 156 -17.11 6.44 7.31
C ASP A 156 -16.69 5.20 6.56
N LEU A 157 -16.61 4.09 7.28
CA LEU A 157 -16.21 2.79 6.77
C LEU A 157 -17.31 1.76 6.96
N THR A 158 -17.52 0.91 5.97
CA THR A 158 -18.37 -0.28 6.10
C THR A 158 -17.50 -1.51 6.20
N LEU A 159 -17.62 -2.26 7.30
CA LEU A 159 -16.95 -3.55 7.45
C LEU A 159 -17.54 -4.55 6.45
N LEU A 160 -16.70 -5.10 5.59
CA LEU A 160 -17.07 -6.15 4.62
C LEU A 160 -16.79 -7.55 5.17
N SER A 161 -15.64 -7.74 5.80
CA SER A 161 -15.25 -9.01 6.44
C SER A 161 -14.18 -8.79 7.50
N SER A 162 -14.08 -9.74 8.42
CA SER A 162 -12.96 -9.81 9.37
C SER A 162 -12.67 -11.26 9.71
N CYS A 163 -11.40 -11.56 9.99
CA CYS A 163 -10.95 -12.87 10.44
C CYS A 163 -9.72 -12.72 11.35
N SER A 164 -9.49 -13.76 12.15
CA SER A 164 -8.28 -13.91 12.96
C SER A 164 -7.50 -15.13 12.50
N PHE A 165 -6.19 -15.07 12.65
CA PHE A 165 -5.26 -16.15 12.29
C PHE A 165 -4.66 -16.79 13.54
N PRO A 166 -4.19 -18.06 13.47
CA PRO A 166 -3.51 -18.73 14.57
C PRO A 166 -2.28 -17.96 15.09
N SER A 167 -1.58 -17.22 14.25
CA SER A 167 -0.48 -16.32 14.63
C SER A 167 -0.89 -15.14 15.51
N GLY A 168 -2.21 -14.93 15.70
CA GLY A 168 -2.76 -13.80 16.43
C GLY A 168 -2.97 -12.55 15.59
N LEU A 169 -2.70 -12.59 14.28
CA LEU A 169 -3.04 -11.52 13.35
C LEU A 169 -4.55 -11.42 13.21
N VAL A 170 -5.05 -10.19 13.06
CA VAL A 170 -6.47 -9.90 12.78
C VAL A 170 -6.55 -9.10 11.51
N GLN A 171 -7.28 -9.60 10.53
CA GLN A 171 -7.48 -8.92 9.27
C GLN A 171 -8.91 -8.42 9.14
N SER A 172 -9.06 -7.18 8.70
CA SER A 172 -10.37 -6.56 8.45
C SER A 172 -10.36 -5.89 7.09
N HIS A 173 -11.42 -6.10 6.32
CA HIS A 173 -11.65 -5.48 5.03
C HIS A 173 -12.78 -4.46 5.14
N TYR A 174 -12.51 -3.22 4.80
CA TYR A 174 -13.45 -2.11 4.85
C TYR A 174 -13.63 -1.48 3.48
N ARG A 175 -14.87 -1.11 3.16
CA ARG A 175 -15.20 -0.19 2.07
C ARG A 175 -15.29 1.22 2.62
N LEU A 176 -14.72 2.19 1.90
CA LEU A 176 -14.88 3.59 2.19
C LEU A 176 -16.19 4.10 1.61
N MET A 177 -16.90 4.89 2.42
CA MET A 177 -18.12 5.58 1.99
C MET A 177 -17.71 6.92 1.38
N SER A 178 -18.04 7.12 0.11
CA SER A 178 -17.82 8.37 -0.62
C SER A 178 -18.93 9.38 -0.37
#